data_54283e9793f75c8e891b2234240d0049
#
_entry.id   54283e9793f75c8e891b2234240d0049
#
_cell.length_a   1.000
_cell.length_b   1.000
_cell.length_c   1.000
_cell.angle_alpha   90.00
_cell.angle_beta   90.00
_cell.angle_gamma   90.00
#
_symmetry.space_group_name_H-M   'P 1'
#
loop_
_entity.id
_entity.type
_entity.pdbx_description
1 polymer ?
#
loop_
_entity_poly.entity_id
_entity_poly.type
_entity_poly.pdbx_seq_one_letter_code
_entity_poly.pdbx_strand_id
1 'polypeptide(L)'
;LKMLWKVTNEYKSGFTVHISETEFDREAAKGIHGKWDIDAMIDMGICGPNVLMVHCVHLTDEDIEKAGKYDLKISHNVCSNMYLSSGAAPIPKLLKAGVTCSLGVDGAASNNANDMIELMKNTALMQKCATRDPLSMSAEKVVEMATIDGARAIGMEDEIGSIEAGKKADMVIFDPYECVKAVPLHNPCSTLVYSASLKNITDVYVDGRGVMEKGVILTVEDEK
;
A
#
# COMPACT_ATOMS: atom_id res chain seq x y z
N LEU A 1 -21.81 -4.31 -7.35
CA LEU A 1 -21.00 -4.74 -6.21
C LEU A 1 -21.46 -6.07 -5.61
N LYS A 2 -22.74 -6.26 -5.19
CA LYS A 2 -23.24 -7.49 -4.56
C LYS A 2 -22.97 -8.77 -5.38
N MET A 3 -23.10 -8.71 -6.71
CA MET A 3 -22.81 -9.85 -7.58
C MET A 3 -21.31 -10.21 -7.57
N LEU A 4 -20.44 -9.20 -7.66
CA LEU A 4 -18.99 -9.39 -7.57
C LEU A 4 -18.58 -9.96 -6.21
N TRP A 5 -19.15 -9.42 -5.12
CA TRP A 5 -18.92 -9.93 -3.77
C TRP A 5 -19.35 -11.41 -3.60
N LYS A 6 -20.46 -11.81 -4.21
CA LYS A 6 -20.87 -13.22 -4.22
C LYS A 6 -19.80 -14.10 -4.90
N VAL A 7 -19.30 -13.69 -6.06
CA VAL A 7 -18.24 -14.40 -6.79
C VAL A 7 -16.95 -14.43 -5.95
N THR A 8 -16.55 -13.31 -5.35
CA THR A 8 -15.38 -13.25 -4.45
C THR A 8 -15.46 -14.30 -3.35
N ASN A 9 -16.60 -14.41 -2.68
CA ASN A 9 -16.78 -15.40 -1.61
C ASN A 9 -16.85 -16.85 -2.12
N GLU A 10 -17.45 -17.08 -3.28
CA GLU A 10 -17.52 -18.41 -3.91
C GLU A 10 -16.12 -18.94 -4.23
N TYR A 11 -15.23 -18.07 -4.75
CA TYR A 11 -13.87 -18.43 -5.10
C TYR A 11 -12.84 -18.16 -3.99
N LYS A 12 -13.28 -17.70 -2.80
CA LYS A 12 -12.41 -17.35 -1.66
C LYS A 12 -11.25 -16.41 -2.05
N SER A 13 -11.55 -15.41 -2.87
CA SER A 13 -10.59 -14.43 -3.36
C SER A 13 -10.68 -13.08 -2.63
N GLY A 14 -9.76 -12.16 -2.91
CA GLY A 14 -9.82 -10.80 -2.42
C GLY A 14 -10.82 -9.94 -3.20
N PHE A 15 -11.35 -8.91 -2.56
CA PHE A 15 -12.21 -7.88 -3.15
C PHE A 15 -11.55 -6.52 -3.03
N THR A 16 -11.15 -5.93 -4.14
CA THR A 16 -10.51 -4.61 -4.17
C THR A 16 -11.48 -3.57 -4.73
N VAL A 17 -11.56 -2.41 -4.07
CA VAL A 17 -12.47 -1.33 -4.44
C VAL A 17 -11.90 0.04 -4.07
N HIS A 18 -12.05 1.04 -4.96
CA HIS A 18 -11.71 2.44 -4.68
C HIS A 18 -12.79 3.04 -3.78
N ILE A 19 -12.38 3.67 -2.68
CA ILE A 19 -13.28 4.21 -1.66
C ILE A 19 -12.78 5.57 -1.21
N SER A 20 -13.70 6.54 -1.17
CA SER A 20 -13.43 7.87 -0.58
C SER A 20 -12.15 8.51 -1.11
N GLU A 21 -11.82 8.35 -2.39
CA GLU A 21 -10.65 8.98 -2.98
C GLU A 21 -10.83 10.49 -3.05
N THR A 22 -12.02 10.93 -3.47
CA THR A 22 -12.41 12.34 -3.55
C THR A 22 -13.69 12.60 -2.76
N GLU A 23 -13.97 13.88 -2.43
CA GLU A 23 -15.27 14.26 -1.85
C GLU A 23 -16.43 13.95 -2.80
N PHE A 24 -16.18 14.04 -4.11
CA PHE A 24 -17.19 13.70 -5.12
C PHE A 24 -17.60 12.22 -5.03
N ASP A 25 -16.66 11.30 -4.80
CA ASP A 25 -16.97 9.87 -4.67
C ASP A 25 -17.91 9.60 -3.51
N ARG A 26 -17.67 10.28 -2.38
CA ARG A 26 -18.52 10.18 -1.19
C ARG A 26 -19.93 10.70 -1.46
N GLU A 27 -20.04 11.89 -2.06
CA GLU A 27 -21.33 12.48 -2.39
C GLU A 27 -22.08 11.64 -3.44
N ALA A 28 -21.38 11.08 -4.43
CA ALA A 28 -21.95 10.16 -5.40
C ALA A 28 -22.48 8.88 -4.74
N ALA A 29 -21.73 8.27 -3.84
CA ALA A 29 -22.17 7.09 -3.08
C ALA A 29 -23.42 7.41 -2.25
N LYS A 30 -23.44 8.54 -1.57
CA LYS A 30 -24.60 9.02 -0.81
C LYS A 30 -25.81 9.28 -1.70
N GLY A 31 -25.61 9.88 -2.88
CA GLY A 31 -26.69 10.11 -3.85
C GLY A 31 -27.30 8.83 -4.39
N ILE A 32 -26.49 7.80 -4.62
CA ILE A 32 -26.93 6.51 -5.20
C ILE A 32 -27.53 5.58 -4.12
N HIS A 33 -26.90 5.52 -2.94
CA HIS A 33 -27.23 4.54 -1.90
C HIS A 33 -27.94 5.12 -0.69
N GLY A 34 -28.07 6.44 -0.59
CA GLY A 34 -28.60 7.14 0.60
C GLY A 34 -27.66 7.09 1.81
N LYS A 35 -26.45 6.60 1.67
CA LYS A 35 -25.43 6.38 2.71
C LYS A 35 -24.04 6.65 2.16
N TRP A 36 -23.08 6.93 3.07
CA TRP A 36 -21.69 7.02 2.72
C TRP A 36 -21.16 5.68 2.21
N ASP A 37 -20.08 5.71 1.48
CA ASP A 37 -19.52 4.56 0.74
C ASP A 37 -19.20 3.34 1.61
N ILE A 38 -18.55 3.51 2.76
CA ILE A 38 -18.27 2.41 3.70
C ILE A 38 -19.57 1.84 4.27
N ASP A 39 -20.53 2.68 4.67
CA ASP A 39 -21.81 2.22 5.17
C ASP A 39 -22.61 1.45 4.11
N ALA A 40 -22.59 1.92 2.87
CA ALA A 40 -23.23 1.25 1.76
C ALA A 40 -22.59 -0.13 1.49
N MET A 41 -21.27 -0.25 1.60
CA MET A 41 -20.56 -1.53 1.48
C MET A 41 -20.96 -2.51 2.59
N ILE A 42 -20.93 -2.05 3.84
CA ILE A 42 -21.29 -2.88 5.00
C ILE A 42 -22.74 -3.36 4.90
N ASP A 43 -23.68 -2.50 4.51
CA ASP A 43 -25.08 -2.87 4.29
C ASP A 43 -25.28 -3.89 3.15
N MET A 44 -24.37 -3.88 2.18
CA MET A 44 -24.36 -4.91 1.12
C MET A 44 -23.72 -6.22 1.58
N GLY A 45 -23.18 -6.27 2.82
CA GLY A 45 -22.42 -7.39 3.35
C GLY A 45 -20.99 -7.46 2.85
N ILE A 46 -20.49 -6.39 2.19
CA ILE A 46 -19.12 -6.32 1.66
C ILE A 46 -18.22 -5.82 2.79
N CYS A 47 -17.72 -6.74 3.59
CA CYS A 47 -16.84 -6.48 4.74
C CYS A 47 -16.06 -7.74 5.11
N GLY A 48 -14.98 -7.57 5.85
CA GLY A 48 -14.13 -8.66 6.31
C GLY A 48 -12.69 -8.57 5.80
N PRO A 49 -11.83 -9.51 6.23
CA PRO A 49 -10.39 -9.45 6.01
C PRO A 49 -9.94 -9.55 4.55
N ASN A 50 -10.83 -9.99 3.67
CA ASN A 50 -10.56 -10.11 2.24
C ASN A 50 -11.01 -8.87 1.43
N VAL A 51 -11.39 -7.78 2.09
CA VAL A 51 -11.74 -6.50 1.45
C VAL A 51 -10.57 -5.54 1.56
N LEU A 52 -10.04 -5.11 0.40
CA LEU A 52 -8.99 -4.10 0.27
C LEU A 52 -9.58 -2.82 -0.30
N MET A 53 -9.65 -1.79 0.52
CA MET A 53 -10.08 -0.46 0.13
C MET A 53 -8.89 0.35 -0.36
N VAL A 54 -9.00 0.98 -1.53
CA VAL A 54 -7.94 1.78 -2.16
C VAL A 54 -8.19 3.25 -1.89
N HIS A 55 -7.13 4.03 -1.71
CA HIS A 55 -7.07 5.47 -1.42
C HIS A 55 -7.53 5.87 -0.01
N CYS A 56 -8.81 5.81 0.29
CA CYS A 56 -9.36 6.11 1.62
C CYS A 56 -8.98 7.51 2.15
N VAL A 57 -8.94 8.51 1.26
CA VAL A 57 -8.47 9.87 1.58
C VAL A 57 -9.45 10.61 2.49
N HIS A 58 -10.74 10.56 2.16
CA HIS A 58 -11.79 11.35 2.80
C HIS A 58 -12.59 10.55 3.85
N LEU A 59 -11.95 9.66 4.60
CA LEU A 59 -12.59 8.93 5.69
C LEU A 59 -12.83 9.83 6.91
N THR A 60 -13.99 9.69 7.52
CA THR A 60 -14.30 10.26 8.84
C THR A 60 -13.75 9.38 9.96
N ASP A 61 -13.72 9.89 11.19
CA ASP A 61 -13.32 9.08 12.36
C ASP A 61 -14.26 7.87 12.56
N GLU A 62 -15.56 8.02 12.25
CA GLU A 62 -16.54 6.92 12.27
C GLU A 62 -16.25 5.86 11.21
N ASP A 63 -15.84 6.27 10.00
CA ASP A 63 -15.44 5.35 8.93
C ASP A 63 -14.18 4.55 9.33
N ILE A 64 -13.24 5.21 10.01
CA ILE A 64 -12.01 4.57 10.53
C ILE A 64 -12.33 3.52 11.60
N GLU A 65 -13.24 3.82 12.53
CA GLU A 65 -13.71 2.86 13.53
C GLU A 65 -14.38 1.64 12.87
N LYS A 66 -15.21 1.88 11.84
CA LYS A 66 -15.83 0.79 11.06
C LYS A 66 -14.79 -0.05 10.32
N ALA A 67 -13.79 0.59 9.71
CA ALA A 67 -12.72 -0.14 9.04
C ALA A 67 -11.98 -1.10 10.00
N GLY A 68 -11.66 -0.65 11.21
CA GLY A 68 -11.08 -1.51 12.25
C GLY A 68 -12.04 -2.62 12.72
N LYS A 69 -13.29 -2.27 13.01
CA LYS A 69 -14.31 -3.20 13.49
C LYS A 69 -14.60 -4.35 12.51
N TYR A 70 -14.60 -4.07 11.22
CA TYR A 70 -14.91 -5.03 10.17
C TYR A 70 -13.67 -5.63 9.50
N ASP A 71 -12.48 -5.37 10.06
CA ASP A 71 -11.18 -5.86 9.56
C ASP A 71 -10.95 -5.55 8.08
N LEU A 72 -11.36 -4.34 7.65
CA LEU A 72 -11.13 -3.88 6.29
C LEU A 72 -9.65 -3.50 6.14
N LYS A 73 -9.06 -3.79 4.99
CA LYS A 73 -7.67 -3.49 4.67
C LYS A 73 -7.58 -2.24 3.79
N ILE A 74 -6.46 -1.53 3.87
CA ILE A 74 -6.24 -0.29 3.12
C ILE A 74 -5.03 -0.43 2.21
N SER A 75 -5.15 -0.01 0.95
CA SER A 75 -4.04 0.30 0.06
C SER A 75 -3.83 1.80 0.01
N HIS A 76 -2.71 2.28 0.55
CA HIS A 76 -2.35 3.69 0.54
C HIS A 76 -1.57 4.05 -0.74
N ASN A 77 -2.19 4.79 -1.62
CA ASN A 77 -1.67 5.15 -2.94
C ASN A 77 -1.24 6.62 -2.96
N VAL A 78 -0.27 6.98 -2.08
CA VAL A 78 0.09 8.38 -1.80
C VAL A 78 0.51 9.16 -3.05
N CYS A 79 1.29 8.55 -3.95
CA CYS A 79 1.77 9.24 -5.15
C CYS A 79 0.62 9.59 -6.10
N SER A 80 -0.31 8.66 -6.31
CA SER A 80 -1.54 8.92 -7.07
C SER A 80 -2.39 10.01 -6.41
N ASN A 81 -2.63 9.90 -5.10
CA ASN A 81 -3.41 10.89 -4.34
C ASN A 81 -2.81 12.30 -4.45
N MET A 82 -1.47 12.42 -4.44
CA MET A 82 -0.77 13.71 -4.63
C MET A 82 -0.88 14.20 -6.07
N TYR A 83 -0.64 13.32 -7.03
CA TYR A 83 -0.67 13.65 -8.46
C TYR A 83 -2.04 14.14 -8.91
N LEU A 84 -3.11 13.47 -8.44
CA LEU A 84 -4.49 13.81 -8.75
C LEU A 84 -5.08 14.88 -7.80
N SER A 85 -4.30 15.33 -6.80
CA SER A 85 -4.75 16.29 -5.78
C SER A 85 -5.94 15.80 -4.95
N SER A 86 -6.06 14.49 -4.76
CA SER A 86 -7.14 13.87 -3.97
C SER A 86 -7.00 14.18 -2.47
N GLY A 87 -5.75 14.35 -1.96
CA GLY A 87 -5.48 14.70 -0.57
C GLY A 87 -4.63 13.66 0.17
N ALA A 88 -4.61 13.75 1.50
CA ALA A 88 -3.83 12.87 2.38
C ALA A 88 -4.74 11.90 3.15
N ALA A 89 -4.67 10.62 2.87
CA ALA A 89 -5.38 9.60 3.65
C ALA A 89 -4.91 9.60 5.12
N PRO A 90 -5.80 9.39 6.10
CA PRO A 90 -5.50 9.50 7.53
C PRO A 90 -4.79 8.24 8.07
N ILE A 91 -3.68 7.83 7.45
CA ILE A 91 -2.97 6.57 7.75
C ILE A 91 -2.60 6.42 9.24
N PRO A 92 -2.06 7.43 9.94
CA PRO A 92 -1.75 7.27 11.37
C PRO A 92 -2.98 6.97 12.23
N LYS A 93 -4.16 7.52 11.89
CA LYS A 93 -5.42 7.22 12.59
C LYS A 93 -5.89 5.79 12.31
N LEU A 94 -5.80 5.35 11.05
CA LEU A 94 -6.13 3.98 10.64
C LEU A 94 -5.25 2.95 11.35
N LEU A 95 -3.93 3.15 11.37
CA LEU A 95 -3.00 2.30 12.10
C LEU A 95 -3.31 2.25 13.60
N LYS A 96 -3.64 3.39 14.22
CA LYS A 96 -4.04 3.46 15.62
C LYS A 96 -5.36 2.71 15.91
N ALA A 97 -6.26 2.66 14.95
CA ALA A 97 -7.50 1.87 15.02
C ALA A 97 -7.28 0.37 14.72
N GLY A 98 -6.04 -0.08 14.51
CA GLY A 98 -5.69 -1.48 14.23
C GLY A 98 -5.94 -1.91 12.78
N VAL A 99 -6.18 -0.97 11.88
CA VAL A 99 -6.40 -1.27 10.45
C VAL A 99 -5.07 -1.60 9.78
N THR A 100 -5.01 -2.70 9.04
CA THR A 100 -3.87 -3.03 8.20
C THR A 100 -3.81 -2.07 7.01
N CYS A 101 -2.70 -1.32 6.90
CA CYS A 101 -2.46 -0.40 5.81
C CYS A 101 -1.25 -0.87 5.01
N SER A 102 -1.44 -1.12 3.73
CA SER A 102 -0.41 -1.45 2.75
C SER A 102 -0.09 -0.26 1.86
N LEU A 103 0.91 -0.41 1.00
CA LEU A 103 1.25 0.56 -0.03
C LEU A 103 0.86 0.07 -1.42
N GLY A 104 0.44 0.98 -2.28
CA GLY A 104 0.14 0.71 -3.68
C GLY A 104 0.56 1.85 -4.58
N VAL A 105 1.14 1.54 -5.73
CA VAL A 105 1.60 2.55 -6.71
C VAL A 105 0.47 3.10 -7.58
N ASP A 106 -0.67 2.41 -7.61
CA ASP A 106 -1.79 2.69 -8.51
C ASP A 106 -1.43 2.49 -9.99
N GLY A 107 -2.29 2.92 -10.90
CA GLY A 107 -2.04 2.85 -12.33
C GLY A 107 -0.98 3.83 -12.79
N ALA A 108 -0.22 3.46 -13.84
CA ALA A 108 0.79 4.34 -14.41
C ALA A 108 0.23 5.67 -14.95
N ALA A 109 -1.06 5.71 -15.31
CA ALA A 109 -1.72 6.94 -15.75
C ALA A 109 -2.02 7.93 -14.61
N SER A 110 -2.13 7.45 -13.37
CA SER A 110 -2.44 8.25 -12.19
C SER A 110 -1.24 8.54 -11.28
N ASN A 111 -0.07 7.96 -11.59
CA ASN A 111 1.15 8.16 -10.82
C ASN A 111 2.39 8.43 -11.71
N ASN A 112 2.37 8.04 -12.98
CA ASN A 112 3.49 8.09 -13.94
C ASN A 112 4.75 7.30 -13.53
N ALA A 113 4.73 6.55 -12.43
CA ALA A 113 5.83 5.74 -11.94
C ALA A 113 5.33 4.47 -11.24
N ASN A 114 6.10 3.39 -11.35
CA ASN A 114 5.91 2.16 -10.58
C ASN A 114 7.12 1.98 -9.63
N ASP A 115 7.40 3.03 -8.84
CA ASP A 115 8.57 3.10 -7.96
C ASP A 115 8.14 3.00 -6.49
N MET A 116 8.36 1.81 -5.89
CA MET A 116 8.05 1.57 -4.48
C MET A 116 9.00 2.35 -3.55
N ILE A 117 10.24 2.66 -3.97
CA ILE A 117 11.18 3.47 -3.17
C ILE A 117 10.66 4.90 -3.03
N GLU A 118 10.23 5.49 -4.15
CA GLU A 118 9.61 6.82 -4.14
C GLU A 118 8.31 6.82 -3.32
N LEU A 119 7.48 5.80 -3.48
CA LEU A 119 6.22 5.65 -2.76
C LEU A 119 6.44 5.60 -1.23
N MET A 120 7.42 4.82 -0.76
CA MET A 120 7.77 4.75 0.65
C MET A 120 8.17 6.12 1.21
N LYS A 121 9.02 6.86 0.50
CA LYS A 121 9.44 8.20 0.91
C LYS A 121 8.26 9.16 0.99
N ASN A 122 7.43 9.20 -0.05
CA ASN A 122 6.27 10.07 -0.11
C ASN A 122 5.25 9.73 0.98
N THR A 123 5.06 8.44 1.29
CA THR A 123 4.22 8.01 2.42
C THR A 123 4.71 8.62 3.74
N ALA A 124 6.00 8.46 4.06
CA ALA A 124 6.55 9.00 5.31
C ALA A 124 6.42 10.53 5.39
N LEU A 125 6.77 11.24 4.31
CA LEU A 125 6.78 12.70 4.29
C LEU A 125 5.37 13.30 4.30
N MET A 126 4.45 12.73 3.51
CA MET A 126 3.07 13.20 3.44
C MET A 126 2.37 13.09 4.80
N GLN A 127 2.52 11.96 5.49
CA GLN A 127 1.86 11.78 6.80
C GLN A 127 2.41 12.74 7.85
N LYS A 128 3.73 12.96 7.89
CA LYS A 128 4.34 13.98 8.78
C LYS A 128 3.86 15.40 8.47
N CYS A 129 3.76 15.74 7.20
CA CYS A 129 3.27 17.04 6.76
C CYS A 129 1.79 17.23 7.11
N ALA A 130 0.93 16.26 6.81
CA ALA A 130 -0.51 16.33 7.05
C ALA A 130 -0.85 16.40 8.55
N THR A 131 -0.14 15.66 9.38
CA THR A 131 -0.35 15.65 10.84
C THR A 131 0.40 16.76 11.57
N ARG A 132 1.40 17.39 10.95
CA ARG A 132 2.38 18.30 11.59
C ARG A 132 3.11 17.66 12.78
N ASP A 133 3.30 16.33 12.69
CA ASP A 133 3.98 15.54 13.71
C ASP A 133 5.12 14.74 13.05
N PRO A 134 6.39 15.01 13.39
CA PRO A 134 7.53 14.29 12.81
C PRO A 134 7.59 12.81 13.21
N LEU A 135 6.84 12.40 14.24
CA LEU A 135 6.79 11.04 14.75
C LEU A 135 5.60 10.23 14.23
N SER A 136 4.69 10.85 13.46
CA SER A 136 3.46 10.22 13.00
C SER A 136 3.67 8.99 12.10
N MET A 137 4.83 8.89 11.44
CA MET A 137 5.17 7.78 10.55
C MET A 137 6.67 7.48 10.62
N SER A 138 7.04 6.34 11.18
CA SER A 138 8.43 5.88 11.22
C SER A 138 8.84 5.21 9.92
N ALA A 139 10.14 5.17 9.63
CA ALA A 139 10.67 4.48 8.47
C ALA A 139 10.42 2.97 8.54
N GLU A 140 10.56 2.40 9.73
CA GLU A 140 10.30 0.97 9.98
C GLU A 140 8.86 0.61 9.63
N LYS A 141 7.88 1.43 10.07
CA LYS A 141 6.47 1.18 9.74
C LYS A 141 6.18 1.29 8.25
N VAL A 142 6.82 2.22 7.56
CA VAL A 142 6.68 2.33 6.10
C VAL A 142 7.24 1.09 5.38
N VAL A 143 8.36 0.54 5.85
CA VAL A 143 8.90 -0.72 5.31
C VAL A 143 7.95 -1.89 5.59
N GLU A 144 7.36 -1.97 6.79
CA GLU A 144 6.32 -2.98 7.08
C GLU A 144 5.13 -2.86 6.12
N MET A 145 4.64 -1.64 5.87
CA MET A 145 3.54 -1.39 4.93
C MET A 145 3.88 -1.82 3.50
N ALA A 146 5.14 -1.72 3.09
CA ALA A 146 5.62 -2.16 1.79
C ALA A 146 5.91 -3.66 1.70
N THR A 147 5.91 -4.39 2.81
CA THR A 147 6.29 -5.81 2.91
C THR A 147 5.20 -6.63 3.61
N ILE A 148 5.34 -6.89 4.90
CA ILE A 148 4.45 -7.79 5.64
C ILE A 148 3.00 -7.28 5.74
N ASP A 149 2.79 -5.97 5.87
CA ASP A 149 1.42 -5.42 5.87
C ASP A 149 0.82 -5.46 4.46
N GLY A 150 1.65 -5.35 3.41
CA GLY A 150 1.24 -5.63 2.03
C GLY A 150 0.74 -7.06 1.87
N ALA A 151 1.49 -8.04 2.39
CA ALA A 151 1.10 -9.45 2.38
C ALA A 151 -0.20 -9.69 3.16
N ARG A 152 -0.34 -9.10 4.36
CA ARG A 152 -1.58 -9.16 5.17
C ARG A 152 -2.78 -8.55 4.45
N ALA A 153 -2.57 -7.46 3.71
CA ALA A 153 -3.65 -6.79 3.00
C ALA A 153 -4.26 -7.64 1.88
N ILE A 154 -3.49 -8.59 1.34
CA ILE A 154 -3.94 -9.53 0.30
C ILE A 154 -4.12 -10.96 0.81
N GLY A 155 -3.97 -11.21 2.13
CA GLY A 155 -4.15 -12.53 2.76
C GLY A 155 -3.05 -13.53 2.42
N MET A 156 -1.82 -13.08 2.23
CA MET A 156 -0.65 -13.92 1.88
C MET A 156 0.48 -13.85 2.91
N GLU A 157 0.22 -13.36 4.13
CA GLU A 157 1.23 -13.18 5.18
C GLU A 157 1.90 -14.47 5.63
N ASP A 158 1.28 -15.62 5.43
CA ASP A 158 1.86 -16.92 5.72
C ASP A 158 2.81 -17.41 4.60
N GLU A 159 2.74 -16.80 3.40
CA GLU A 159 3.52 -17.20 2.24
C GLU A 159 4.64 -16.22 1.89
N ILE A 160 4.43 -14.91 2.06
CA ILE A 160 5.34 -13.83 1.65
C ILE A 160 5.38 -12.70 2.68
N GLY A 161 6.12 -11.63 2.38
CA GLY A 161 6.15 -10.37 3.16
C GLY A 161 7.20 -10.33 4.26
N SER A 162 7.83 -11.46 4.60
CA SER A 162 8.95 -11.54 5.55
C SER A 162 9.90 -12.68 5.18
N ILE A 163 11.16 -12.58 5.62
CA ILE A 163 12.17 -13.59 5.40
C ILE A 163 12.12 -14.60 6.56
N GLU A 164 11.37 -15.66 6.37
CA GLU A 164 11.15 -16.71 7.37
C GLU A 164 11.23 -18.09 6.72
N ALA A 165 11.71 -19.09 7.49
CA ALA A 165 11.75 -20.46 7.00
C ALA A 165 10.34 -20.98 6.70
N GLY A 166 10.13 -21.49 5.50
CA GLY A 166 8.85 -22.01 5.02
C GLY A 166 8.06 -21.04 4.14
N LYS A 167 8.41 -19.76 4.12
CA LYS A 167 7.83 -18.78 3.18
C LYS A 167 8.55 -18.83 1.82
N LYS A 168 7.87 -18.31 0.80
CA LYS A 168 8.46 -18.10 -0.53
C LYS A 168 9.60 -17.09 -0.45
N ALA A 169 10.62 -17.29 -1.25
CA ALA A 169 11.75 -16.38 -1.34
C ALA A 169 11.41 -15.20 -2.29
N ASP A 170 10.50 -14.34 -1.86
CA ASP A 170 10.21 -13.05 -2.48
C ASP A 170 11.10 -12.02 -1.80
N MET A 171 12.18 -11.63 -2.45
CA MET A 171 13.24 -10.82 -1.85
C MET A 171 13.75 -9.74 -2.79
N VAL A 172 14.13 -8.62 -2.20
CA VAL A 172 14.83 -7.53 -2.88
C VAL A 172 16.16 -7.31 -2.18
N ILE A 173 17.26 -7.27 -2.92
CA ILE A 173 18.59 -6.94 -2.41
C ILE A 173 18.81 -5.44 -2.58
N PHE A 174 19.07 -4.77 -1.46
CA PHE A 174 19.40 -3.36 -1.38
C PHE A 174 20.88 -3.18 -1.06
N ASP A 175 21.62 -2.54 -1.96
CA ASP A 175 23.03 -2.16 -1.73
C ASP A 175 23.12 -0.63 -1.56
N PRO A 176 23.46 -0.13 -0.35
CA PRO A 176 23.59 1.31 -0.10
C PRO A 176 24.76 1.94 -0.87
N TYR A 177 25.76 1.17 -1.28
CA TYR A 177 26.96 1.69 -1.95
C TYR A 177 26.74 1.99 -3.43
N GLU A 178 25.69 1.48 -4.05
CA GLU A 178 25.34 1.77 -5.44
C GLU A 178 24.87 3.23 -5.69
N CYS A 179 24.52 3.95 -4.62
CA CYS A 179 24.16 5.36 -4.76
C CYS A 179 24.68 6.19 -3.58
N VAL A 180 25.42 7.25 -3.90
CA VAL A 180 26.00 8.17 -2.91
C VAL A 180 25.00 8.78 -1.92
N LYS A 181 23.71 8.85 -2.27
CA LYS A 181 22.65 9.33 -1.37
C LYS A 181 22.40 8.40 -0.19
N ALA A 182 22.71 7.12 -0.31
CA ALA A 182 22.42 6.08 0.68
C ALA A 182 23.56 5.89 1.69
N VAL A 183 24.66 6.61 1.55
CA VAL A 183 25.81 6.51 2.45
C VAL A 183 26.07 7.84 3.17
N PRO A 184 26.52 7.79 4.45
CA PRO A 184 26.81 6.60 5.25
C PRO A 184 25.53 5.90 5.74
N LEU A 185 25.58 4.57 5.85
CA LEU A 185 24.47 3.77 6.35
C LEU A 185 24.45 3.76 7.89
N HIS A 186 23.54 4.50 8.51
CA HIS A 186 23.34 4.51 9.98
C HIS A 186 22.16 3.65 10.41
N ASN A 187 21.01 3.79 9.74
CA ASN A 187 19.80 3.01 9.98
C ASN A 187 19.28 2.50 8.62
N PRO A 188 19.23 1.17 8.39
CA PRO A 188 18.84 0.60 7.10
C PRO A 188 17.44 1.04 6.66
N CYS A 189 16.43 1.01 7.57
CA CYS A 189 15.06 1.41 7.24
C CYS A 189 15.00 2.90 6.85
N SER A 190 15.64 3.78 7.64
CA SER A 190 15.68 5.21 7.33
C SER A 190 16.40 5.48 5.99
N THR A 191 17.49 4.77 5.72
CA THR A 191 18.21 4.91 4.45
C THR A 191 17.35 4.44 3.27
N LEU A 192 16.71 3.28 3.40
CA LEU A 192 15.82 2.75 2.37
C LEU A 192 14.67 3.72 2.07
N VAL A 193 14.02 4.25 3.11
CA VAL A 193 12.84 5.12 2.95
C VAL A 193 13.20 6.53 2.48
N TYR A 194 14.26 7.15 3.03
CA TYR A 194 14.51 8.58 2.78
C TYR A 194 15.60 8.88 1.76
N SER A 195 16.56 7.98 1.58
CA SER A 195 17.80 8.27 0.84
C SER A 195 18.04 7.34 -0.34
N ALA A 196 17.38 6.17 -0.40
CA ALA A 196 17.53 5.23 -1.50
C ALA A 196 16.97 5.75 -2.83
N SER A 197 17.39 5.09 -3.88
CA SER A 197 16.85 5.22 -5.23
C SER A 197 16.80 3.82 -5.88
N LEU A 198 16.18 3.69 -7.04
CA LEU A 198 16.14 2.42 -7.79
C LEU A 198 17.53 1.84 -8.07
N LYS A 199 18.57 2.69 -8.16
CA LYS A 199 19.97 2.24 -8.33
C LYS A 199 20.50 1.39 -7.19
N ASN A 200 19.93 1.53 -6.00
CA ASN A 200 20.31 0.73 -4.84
C ASN A 200 19.70 -0.67 -4.84
N ILE A 201 18.75 -0.94 -5.74
CA ILE A 201 18.15 -2.27 -5.89
C ILE A 201 18.99 -3.04 -6.92
N THR A 202 19.71 -4.04 -6.46
CA THR A 202 20.63 -4.81 -7.30
C THR A 202 20.00 -6.10 -7.80
N ASP A 203 19.23 -6.79 -6.96
CA ASP A 203 18.67 -8.09 -7.31
C ASP A 203 17.22 -8.19 -6.79
N VAL A 204 16.38 -8.92 -7.53
CA VAL A 204 15.00 -9.21 -7.16
C VAL A 204 14.70 -10.67 -7.43
N TYR A 205 14.14 -11.34 -6.43
CA TYR A 205 13.71 -12.73 -6.49
C TYR A 205 12.21 -12.83 -6.24
N VAL A 206 11.53 -13.65 -7.02
CA VAL A 206 10.10 -13.99 -6.85
C VAL A 206 9.98 -15.51 -6.80
N ASP A 207 9.46 -16.04 -5.71
CA ASP A 207 9.35 -17.48 -5.44
C ASP A 207 10.69 -18.22 -5.63
N GLY A 208 11.79 -17.58 -5.20
CA GLY A 208 13.16 -18.08 -5.32
C GLY A 208 13.79 -17.97 -6.71
N ARG A 209 13.05 -17.47 -7.71
CA ARG A 209 13.55 -17.24 -9.06
C ARG A 209 14.08 -15.82 -9.18
N GLY A 210 15.34 -15.67 -9.63
CA GLY A 210 15.89 -14.35 -9.98
C GLY A 210 15.13 -13.76 -11.17
N VAL A 211 14.55 -12.57 -10.98
CA VAL A 211 13.87 -11.80 -12.03
C VAL A 211 14.67 -10.57 -12.43
N MET A 212 15.56 -10.12 -11.55
CA MET A 212 16.58 -9.10 -11.81
C MET A 212 17.86 -9.49 -11.07
N GLU A 213 19.02 -9.35 -11.72
CA GLU A 213 20.34 -9.56 -11.12
C GLU A 213 21.29 -8.47 -11.57
N LYS A 214 22.02 -7.89 -10.60
CA LYS A 214 22.97 -6.76 -10.82
C LYS A 214 22.37 -5.62 -11.65
N GLY A 215 21.10 -5.30 -11.40
CA GLY A 215 20.36 -4.26 -12.09
C GLY A 215 19.87 -4.63 -13.51
N VAL A 216 20.07 -5.86 -13.96
CA VAL A 216 19.62 -6.36 -15.26
C VAL A 216 18.36 -7.19 -15.10
N ILE A 217 17.29 -6.84 -15.82
CA ILE A 217 16.03 -7.60 -15.82
C ILE A 217 16.23 -8.88 -16.66
N LEU A 218 15.92 -10.04 -16.09
CA LEU A 218 16.14 -11.35 -16.71
C LEU A 218 14.91 -11.90 -17.43
N THR A 219 13.74 -11.30 -17.21
CA THR A 219 12.45 -11.81 -17.70
C THR A 219 11.97 -11.13 -18.98
N VAL A 220 12.70 -10.13 -19.46
CA VAL A 220 12.41 -9.40 -20.70
C VAL A 220 13.62 -9.49 -21.60
N GLU A 221 13.43 -9.87 -22.87
CA GLU A 221 14.48 -9.80 -23.90
C GLU A 221 14.59 -8.33 -24.35
N ASP A 222 15.82 -7.78 -24.35
CA ASP A 222 16.11 -6.49 -24.96
C ASP A 222 15.89 -6.63 -26.47
N GLU A 223 14.78 -6.16 -26.99
CA GLU A 223 14.64 -5.90 -28.42
C GLU A 223 15.58 -4.75 -28.78
N LYS A 224 16.67 -5.09 -29.48
CA LYS A 224 17.67 -4.14 -30.00
C LYS A 224 17.13 -3.39 -31.21
#